data_5b26e649b4e1dbc52112c2df77e8a9fb
#
_entry.id   5b26e649b4e1dbc52112c2df77e8a9fb
#
_cell.length_a   1.000
_cell.length_b   1.000
_cell.length_c   1.000
_cell.angle_alpha   90.00
_cell.angle_beta   90.00
_cell.angle_gamma   90.00
#
_symmetry.space_group_name_H-M   'P 1'
#
loop_
_entity.id
_entity.type
_entity.pdbx_description
1 polymer ?
#
loop_
_entity_poly.entity_id
_entity_poly.type
_entity_poly.pdbx_seq_one_letter_code
_entity_poly.pdbx_strand_id
1 'polypeptide(L)'
;DVEQLVGLLHAEEVLEQGDIPTMAGGSYVVVEFSPMDGFDHIRNGIYRLQAAGYQPVLAHAERYRCVSSSMEKAGELYGMGCYIQVNADSIMGANGWQVRHFARMLLKKRMAHFVATDAHDDMRRAPCLVNCVKYIGRHFGEDYMAQLFQVNPSRIIADEYIDAMV
;
A
#
# COMPACT_ATOMS: atom_id res chain seq x y z
N ASP A 1 -4.78 -8.49 16.85
CA ASP A 1 -5.93 -7.70 16.37
C ASP A 1 -5.46 -6.63 15.42
N VAL A 2 -5.67 -6.89 14.14
CA VAL A 2 -5.27 -6.00 13.02
C VAL A 2 -6.06 -4.67 13.05
N GLU A 3 -7.19 -4.63 13.73
CA GLU A 3 -8.02 -3.43 13.89
C GLU A 3 -7.37 -2.30 14.71
N GLN A 4 -6.38 -2.59 15.55
CA GLN A 4 -5.64 -1.56 16.28
C GLN A 4 -4.45 -0.99 15.50
N LEU A 5 -4.07 -1.62 14.38
CA LEU A 5 -2.98 -1.16 13.50
C LEU A 5 -3.44 -0.12 12.47
N VAL A 6 -4.75 0.07 12.32
CA VAL A 6 -5.38 1.02 11.38
C VAL A 6 -5.90 2.25 12.14
N GLY A 7 -5.30 2.57 13.27
CA GLY A 7 -5.51 3.89 13.87
C GLY A 7 -4.95 4.92 12.91
N LEU A 8 -5.81 5.82 12.44
CA LEU A 8 -5.44 7.10 11.82
C LEU A 8 -4.22 7.68 12.57
N LEU A 9 -3.04 7.31 12.10
CA LEU A 9 -1.85 7.97 12.56
C LEU A 9 -1.90 9.37 11.97
N HIS A 10 -2.39 10.32 12.75
CA HIS A 10 -1.90 11.67 12.64
C HIS A 10 -0.40 11.53 12.82
N ALA A 11 0.34 11.43 11.70
CA ALA A 11 1.76 11.08 11.70
C ALA A 11 2.59 11.97 12.67
N GLU A 12 2.04 13.09 13.07
CA GLU A 12 2.61 14.03 14.02
C GLU A 12 2.52 13.54 15.46
N GLU A 13 1.36 13.07 15.92
CA GLU A 13 1.16 12.67 17.32
C GLU A 13 1.89 11.36 17.66
N VAL A 14 1.98 10.44 16.71
CA VAL A 14 2.59 9.13 16.97
C VAL A 14 4.11 9.17 16.87
N LEU A 15 4.67 10.04 16.01
CA LEU A 15 6.12 10.31 15.99
C LEU A 15 6.61 10.95 17.30
N GLU A 16 5.76 11.74 17.97
CA GLU A 16 6.08 12.35 19.26
C GLU A 16 5.98 11.37 20.45
N GLN A 17 5.16 10.33 20.34
CA GLN A 17 4.95 9.34 21.40
C GLN A 17 5.94 8.15 21.37
N GLY A 18 6.70 7.98 20.28
CA GLY A 18 7.82 7.01 20.23
C GLY A 18 7.44 5.54 20.02
N ASP A 19 6.15 5.18 20.06
CA ASP A 19 5.68 3.80 19.89
C ASP A 19 4.81 3.66 18.63
N ILE A 20 5.47 3.63 17.47
CA ILE A 20 4.76 3.33 16.22
C ILE A 20 4.60 1.80 16.10
N PRO A 21 3.37 1.27 15.97
CA PRO A 21 3.18 -0.15 15.76
C PRO A 21 3.73 -0.55 14.39
N THR A 22 4.75 -1.38 14.40
CA THR A 22 5.42 -1.88 13.21
C THR A 22 4.90 -3.26 12.80
N MET A 23 5.04 -3.60 11.52
CA MET A 23 4.70 -4.93 11.03
C MET A 23 5.74 -5.95 11.52
N ALA A 24 5.27 -7.02 12.13
CA ALA A 24 6.10 -8.11 12.68
C ALA A 24 7.21 -7.65 13.66
N GLY A 25 7.11 -6.44 14.23
CA GLY A 25 8.14 -5.88 15.11
C GLY A 25 9.39 -5.39 14.38
N GLY A 26 9.36 -5.30 13.06
CA GLY A 26 10.43 -4.79 12.20
C GLY A 26 10.36 -3.27 11.95
N SER A 27 10.92 -2.83 10.84
CA SER A 27 10.96 -1.42 10.43
C SER A 27 9.77 -0.97 9.59
N TYR A 28 8.95 -1.91 9.05
CA TYR A 28 7.83 -1.60 8.17
C TYR A 28 6.61 -1.09 8.94
N VAL A 29 6.01 0.00 8.42
CA VAL A 29 4.80 0.63 8.99
C VAL A 29 3.76 0.81 7.91
N VAL A 30 2.55 0.27 8.11
CA VAL A 30 1.40 0.57 7.25
C VAL A 30 0.86 1.94 7.65
N VAL A 31 0.72 2.82 6.68
CA VAL A 31 0.22 4.18 6.91
C VAL A 31 -1.01 4.45 6.08
N GLU A 32 -1.97 5.11 6.71
CA GLU A 32 -3.16 5.63 6.08
C GLU A 32 -3.29 7.13 6.34
N PHE A 33 -3.85 7.82 5.37
CA PHE A 33 -4.17 9.24 5.44
C PHE A 33 -5.67 9.44 5.18
N SER A 34 -6.19 10.62 5.47
CA SER A 34 -7.55 10.95 5.07
C SER A 34 -7.65 10.97 3.54
N PRO A 35 -8.72 10.43 2.93
CA PRO A 35 -8.96 10.54 1.49
C PRO A 35 -9.04 11.98 0.98
N MET A 36 -9.22 12.94 1.89
CA MET A 36 -9.29 14.38 1.60
C MET A 36 -7.95 15.10 1.76
N ASP A 37 -6.92 14.41 2.26
CA ASP A 37 -5.60 15.02 2.45
C ASP A 37 -4.97 15.41 1.11
N GLY A 38 -4.22 16.51 1.15
CA GLY A 38 -3.44 16.97 0.01
C GLY A 38 -2.19 16.12 -0.21
N PHE A 39 -1.68 16.11 -1.43
CA PHE A 39 -0.49 15.35 -1.79
C PHE A 39 0.74 15.70 -0.93
N ASP A 40 0.95 16.98 -0.68
CA ASP A 40 2.09 17.44 0.14
C ASP A 40 2.03 16.93 1.59
N HIS A 41 0.82 16.78 2.14
CA HIS A 41 0.63 16.19 3.48
C HIS A 41 1.06 14.72 3.49
N ILE A 42 0.58 13.92 2.52
CA ILE A 42 0.98 12.51 2.37
C ILE A 42 2.49 12.39 2.18
N ARG A 43 3.06 13.15 1.25
CA ARG A 43 4.49 13.15 0.96
C ARG A 43 5.33 13.48 2.19
N ASN A 44 4.95 14.52 2.93
CA ASN A 44 5.67 14.94 4.13
C ASN A 44 5.55 13.89 5.25
N GLY A 45 4.37 13.26 5.43
CA GLY A 45 4.18 12.18 6.37
C GLY A 45 5.09 10.97 6.07
N ILE A 46 5.15 10.57 4.80
CA ILE A 46 6.06 9.50 4.33
C ILE A 46 7.52 9.87 4.62
N TYR A 47 7.94 11.09 4.25
CA TYR A 47 9.29 11.55 4.51
C TYR A 47 9.67 11.53 6.00
N ARG A 48 8.77 11.97 6.88
CA ARG A 48 9.02 11.99 8.34
C ARG A 48 9.17 10.57 8.90
N LEU A 49 8.37 9.62 8.44
CA LEU A 49 8.52 8.22 8.82
C LEU A 49 9.88 7.65 8.39
N GLN A 50 10.29 7.92 7.15
CA GLN A 50 11.60 7.50 6.65
C GLN A 50 12.76 8.16 7.43
N ALA A 51 12.65 9.44 7.74
CA ALA A 51 13.64 10.15 8.55
C ALA A 51 13.76 9.59 9.98
N ALA A 52 12.68 9.00 10.50
CA ALA A 52 12.67 8.30 11.79
C ALA A 52 13.15 6.85 11.70
N GLY A 53 13.58 6.37 10.51
CA GLY A 53 14.11 5.02 10.30
C GLY A 53 13.08 3.96 9.93
N TYR A 54 11.82 4.34 9.68
CA TYR A 54 10.77 3.41 9.28
C TYR A 54 10.69 3.26 7.76
N GLN A 55 10.10 2.13 7.33
CA GLN A 55 9.81 1.80 5.95
C GLN A 55 8.29 1.91 5.70
N PRO A 56 7.78 3.04 5.19
CA PRO A 56 6.35 3.26 5.07
C PRO A 56 5.74 2.48 3.92
N VAL A 57 4.64 1.79 4.20
CA VAL A 57 3.75 1.14 3.24
C VAL A 57 2.46 1.94 3.17
N LEU A 58 2.25 2.69 2.09
CA LEU A 58 1.02 3.46 1.88
C LEU A 58 -0.12 2.51 1.51
N ALA A 59 -1.09 2.39 2.41
CA ALA A 59 -2.27 1.55 2.21
C ALA A 59 -3.18 2.12 1.13
N HIS A 60 -3.82 1.24 0.36
CA HIS A 60 -4.81 1.55 -0.69
C HIS A 60 -4.54 2.86 -1.46
N ALA A 61 -3.30 3.01 -1.96
CA ALA A 61 -2.79 4.24 -2.58
C ALA A 61 -3.69 4.75 -3.73
N GLU A 62 -4.41 3.86 -4.40
CA GLU A 62 -5.33 4.18 -5.49
C GLU A 62 -6.60 4.93 -5.02
N ARG A 63 -6.88 4.98 -3.71
CA ARG A 63 -8.06 5.63 -3.14
C ARG A 63 -7.84 7.11 -2.82
N TYR A 64 -6.59 7.56 -2.69
CA TYR A 64 -6.29 8.98 -2.47
C TYR A 64 -6.43 9.77 -3.78
N ARG A 65 -7.40 10.69 -3.83
CA ARG A 65 -7.64 11.51 -5.02
C ARG A 65 -6.40 12.31 -5.43
N CYS A 66 -5.66 12.83 -4.46
CA CYS A 66 -4.45 13.59 -4.72
C CYS A 66 -3.35 12.74 -5.37
N VAL A 67 -3.27 11.44 -5.08
CA VAL A 67 -2.32 10.49 -5.70
C VAL A 67 -2.86 9.98 -7.04
N SER A 68 -4.12 9.52 -7.05
CA SER A 68 -4.74 8.90 -8.23
C SER A 68 -5.05 9.88 -9.37
N SER A 69 -4.93 11.19 -9.13
CA SER A 69 -5.07 12.22 -10.16
C SER A 69 -3.91 12.24 -11.17
N SER A 70 -2.75 11.69 -10.81
CA SER A 70 -1.56 11.69 -11.66
C SER A 70 -0.63 10.52 -11.34
N MET A 71 -0.23 9.78 -12.37
CA MET A 71 0.81 8.73 -12.24
C MET A 71 2.17 9.30 -11.83
N GLU A 72 2.43 10.57 -12.10
CA GLU A 72 3.64 11.27 -11.68
C GLU A 72 3.73 11.35 -10.15
N LYS A 73 2.62 11.68 -9.49
CA LYS A 73 2.56 11.73 -8.02
C LYS A 73 2.78 10.36 -7.37
N ALA A 74 2.19 9.32 -7.93
CA ALA A 74 2.50 7.95 -7.49
C ALA A 74 3.97 7.60 -7.73
N GLY A 75 4.54 8.05 -8.85
CA GLY A 75 5.96 7.90 -9.18
C GLY A 75 6.88 8.64 -8.22
N GLU A 76 6.48 9.82 -7.74
CA GLU A 76 7.23 10.57 -6.73
C GLU A 76 7.28 9.80 -5.41
N LEU A 77 6.15 9.32 -4.90
CA LEU A 77 6.11 8.50 -3.68
C LEU A 77 6.94 7.21 -3.82
N TYR A 78 6.80 6.52 -4.95
CA TYR A 78 7.60 5.33 -5.27
C TYR A 78 9.09 5.65 -5.30
N GLY A 79 9.49 6.74 -5.97
CA GLY A 79 10.89 7.18 -6.07
C GLY A 79 11.49 7.63 -4.73
N MET A 80 10.66 8.06 -3.79
CA MET A 80 11.07 8.35 -2.41
C MET A 80 11.32 7.07 -1.58
N GLY A 81 11.02 5.88 -2.10
CA GLY A 81 11.12 4.62 -1.37
C GLY A 81 9.87 4.30 -0.53
N CYS A 82 8.73 4.92 -0.81
CA CYS A 82 7.47 4.52 -0.23
C CYS A 82 6.97 3.24 -0.89
N TYR A 83 6.65 2.23 -0.10
CA TYR A 83 6.01 1.02 -0.60
C TYR A 83 4.53 1.26 -0.84
N ILE A 84 4.03 0.81 -1.98
CA ILE A 84 2.66 1.06 -2.43
C ILE A 84 1.83 -0.23 -2.31
N GLN A 85 0.79 -0.19 -1.51
CA GLN A 85 -0.21 -1.25 -1.43
C GLN A 85 -1.47 -0.83 -2.21
N VAL A 86 -2.07 -1.77 -2.93
CA VAL A 86 -3.28 -1.61 -3.73
C VAL A 86 -4.34 -2.62 -3.29
N ASN A 87 -5.60 -2.20 -3.22
CA ASN A 87 -6.69 -3.10 -2.84
C ASN A 87 -7.10 -4.03 -4.00
N ALA A 88 -7.29 -5.31 -3.68
CA ALA A 88 -7.77 -6.31 -4.62
C ALA A 88 -9.12 -5.93 -5.25
N ASP A 89 -10.04 -5.42 -4.44
CA ASP A 89 -11.36 -4.96 -4.88
C ASP A 89 -11.27 -3.81 -5.89
N SER A 90 -10.33 -2.90 -5.70
CA SER A 90 -10.05 -1.79 -6.63
C SER A 90 -9.58 -2.32 -7.98
N ILE A 91 -8.67 -3.29 -7.99
CA ILE A 91 -8.16 -3.96 -9.19
C ILE A 91 -9.30 -4.67 -9.94
N MET A 92 -10.21 -5.29 -9.20
CA MET A 92 -11.36 -6.03 -9.75
C MET A 92 -12.53 -5.11 -10.15
N GLY A 93 -12.54 -3.84 -9.72
CA GLY A 93 -13.48 -2.82 -10.18
C GLY A 93 -14.62 -2.50 -9.23
N ALA A 94 -14.63 -3.00 -8.00
CA ALA A 94 -15.67 -2.72 -7.02
C ALA A 94 -15.79 -1.23 -6.66
N ASN A 95 -14.70 -0.47 -6.78
CA ASN A 95 -14.62 0.96 -6.44
C ASN A 95 -14.76 1.91 -7.65
N GLY A 96 -15.31 1.43 -8.75
CA GLY A 96 -15.55 2.20 -9.96
C GLY A 96 -14.38 2.18 -10.96
N TRP A 97 -14.66 2.68 -12.19
CA TRP A 97 -13.74 2.51 -13.31
C TRP A 97 -12.44 3.34 -13.18
N GLN A 98 -12.51 4.52 -12.59
CA GLN A 98 -11.34 5.40 -12.41
C GLN A 98 -10.33 4.78 -11.46
N VAL A 99 -10.81 4.32 -10.29
CA VAL A 99 -9.97 3.65 -9.27
C VAL A 99 -9.39 2.37 -9.86
N ARG A 100 -10.21 1.56 -10.55
CA ARG A 100 -9.74 0.36 -11.25
C ARG A 100 -8.66 0.66 -12.28
N HIS A 101 -8.85 1.69 -13.09
CA HIS A 101 -7.88 2.08 -14.12
C HIS A 101 -6.55 2.45 -13.49
N PHE A 102 -6.58 3.31 -12.47
CA PHE A 102 -5.37 3.74 -11.77
C PHE A 102 -4.66 2.57 -11.06
N ALA A 103 -5.39 1.72 -10.34
CA ALA A 103 -4.86 0.51 -9.69
C ALA A 103 -4.13 -0.40 -10.71
N ARG A 104 -4.74 -0.63 -11.88
CA ARG A 104 -4.13 -1.43 -12.95
C ARG A 104 -2.93 -0.73 -13.60
N MET A 105 -2.90 0.59 -13.64
CA MET A 105 -1.74 1.34 -14.12
C MET A 105 -0.55 1.22 -13.15
N LEU A 106 -0.80 1.23 -11.83
CA LEU A 106 0.24 0.95 -10.84
C LEU A 106 0.85 -0.44 -11.04
N LEU A 107 0.01 -1.47 -11.26
CA LEU A 107 0.49 -2.82 -11.57
C LEU A 107 1.28 -2.87 -12.88
N LYS A 108 0.76 -2.24 -13.94
CA LYS A 108 1.42 -2.22 -15.26
C LYS A 108 2.80 -1.56 -15.21
N LYS A 109 2.96 -0.53 -14.37
CA LYS A 109 4.22 0.18 -14.17
C LYS A 109 5.12 -0.44 -13.11
N ARG A 110 4.75 -1.59 -12.55
CA ARG A 110 5.49 -2.28 -11.47
C ARG A 110 5.70 -1.41 -10.21
N MET A 111 4.78 -0.48 -9.95
CA MET A 111 4.88 0.42 -8.79
C MET A 111 4.16 -0.14 -7.56
N ALA A 112 3.26 -1.10 -7.71
CA ALA A 112 2.62 -1.76 -6.59
C ALA A 112 3.55 -2.81 -5.99
N HIS A 113 3.74 -2.79 -4.67
CA HIS A 113 4.56 -3.75 -3.91
C HIS A 113 3.71 -4.81 -3.24
N PHE A 114 2.46 -4.48 -2.91
CA PHE A 114 1.53 -5.36 -2.20
C PHE A 114 0.13 -5.26 -2.77
N VAL A 115 -0.61 -6.35 -2.67
CA VAL A 115 -2.06 -6.37 -2.90
C VAL A 115 -2.73 -7.00 -1.69
N ALA A 116 -3.68 -6.28 -1.09
CA ALA A 116 -4.42 -6.73 0.09
C ALA A 116 -5.93 -6.59 -0.11
N THR A 117 -6.71 -7.14 0.81
CA THR A 117 -8.17 -7.06 0.78
C THR A 117 -8.73 -5.81 1.41
N ASP A 118 -8.00 -5.23 2.38
CA ASP A 118 -8.51 -4.16 3.24
C ASP A 118 -9.84 -4.60 3.91
N ALA A 119 -9.85 -5.85 4.40
CA ALA A 119 -11.03 -6.47 5.01
C ALA A 119 -11.21 -5.98 6.44
N HIS A 120 -12.40 -5.43 6.73
CA HIS A 120 -12.75 -4.90 8.05
C HIS A 120 -13.84 -5.74 8.74
N ASP A 121 -14.52 -6.63 8.01
CA ASP A 121 -15.52 -7.53 8.56
C ASP A 121 -15.62 -8.84 7.75
N ASP A 122 -16.16 -9.90 8.39
CA ASP A 122 -16.28 -11.23 7.79
C ASP A 122 -17.46 -11.35 6.80
N MET A 123 -18.40 -10.39 6.82
CA MET A 123 -19.68 -10.50 6.14
C MET A 123 -19.78 -9.68 4.85
N ARG A 124 -19.21 -8.49 4.83
CA ARG A 124 -19.33 -7.55 3.71
C ARG A 124 -18.10 -7.44 2.83
N ARG A 125 -16.93 -7.76 3.38
CA ARG A 125 -15.64 -7.75 2.67
C ARG A 125 -14.85 -8.99 3.03
N ALA A 126 -15.46 -10.17 2.77
CA ALA A 126 -14.75 -11.43 2.93
C ALA A 126 -13.46 -11.39 2.11
N PRO A 127 -12.31 -11.75 2.72
CA PRO A 127 -11.03 -11.70 2.04
C PRO A 127 -11.00 -12.70 0.88
N CYS A 128 -11.37 -12.26 -0.31
CA CYS A 128 -11.35 -13.08 -1.50
C CYS A 128 -10.31 -12.58 -2.50
N LEU A 129 -9.06 -13.00 -2.30
CA LEU A 129 -7.95 -12.67 -3.20
C LEU A 129 -7.92 -13.56 -4.45
N VAL A 130 -8.61 -14.70 -4.46
CA VAL A 130 -8.46 -15.73 -5.49
C VAL A 130 -8.65 -15.20 -6.91
N ASN A 131 -9.68 -14.40 -7.13
CA ASN A 131 -9.94 -13.82 -8.45
C ASN A 131 -8.90 -12.78 -8.83
N CYS A 132 -8.44 -11.98 -7.87
CA CYS A 132 -7.41 -10.98 -8.09
C CYS A 132 -6.05 -11.63 -8.40
N VAL A 133 -5.66 -12.66 -7.66
CA VAL A 133 -4.44 -13.46 -7.90
C VAL A 133 -4.44 -14.02 -9.32
N LYS A 134 -5.54 -14.70 -9.72
CA LYS A 134 -5.68 -15.24 -11.08
C LYS A 134 -5.62 -14.14 -12.16
N TYR A 135 -6.24 -12.99 -11.89
CA TYR A 135 -6.21 -11.86 -12.81
C TYR A 135 -4.78 -11.34 -12.98
N ILE A 136 -4.05 -11.13 -11.89
CA ILE A 136 -2.68 -10.61 -11.93
C ILE A 136 -1.74 -11.59 -12.61
N GLY A 137 -1.77 -12.87 -12.26
CA GLY A 137 -0.95 -13.89 -12.90
C GLY A 137 -1.12 -13.91 -14.42
N ARG A 138 -2.39 -13.85 -14.90
CA ARG A 138 -2.71 -13.88 -16.33
C ARG A 138 -2.29 -12.61 -17.10
N HIS A 139 -2.39 -11.44 -16.49
CA HIS A 139 -2.21 -10.15 -17.18
C HIS A 139 -0.87 -9.48 -16.94
N PHE A 140 -0.21 -9.82 -15.83
CA PHE A 140 1.05 -9.18 -15.43
C PHE A 140 2.19 -10.19 -15.18
N GLY A 141 1.91 -11.49 -15.25
CA GLY A 141 2.88 -12.58 -15.10
C GLY A 141 2.92 -13.19 -13.71
N GLU A 142 3.23 -14.48 -13.66
CA GLU A 142 3.28 -15.28 -12.43
C GLU A 142 4.37 -14.81 -11.46
N ASP A 143 5.53 -14.37 -11.98
CA ASP A 143 6.63 -13.87 -11.15
C ASP A 143 6.22 -12.61 -10.38
N TYR A 144 5.55 -11.68 -11.04
CA TYR A 144 5.06 -10.47 -10.38
C TYR A 144 3.93 -10.76 -9.40
N MET A 145 3.04 -11.68 -9.75
CA MET A 145 2.01 -12.16 -8.83
C MET A 145 2.66 -12.76 -7.57
N ALA A 146 3.68 -13.61 -7.73
CA ALA A 146 4.40 -14.18 -6.59
C ALA A 146 5.10 -13.10 -5.74
N GLN A 147 5.67 -12.06 -6.36
CA GLN A 147 6.23 -10.93 -5.62
C GLN A 147 5.19 -10.22 -4.75
N LEU A 148 4.03 -9.88 -5.32
CA LEU A 148 2.98 -9.12 -4.63
C LEU A 148 2.34 -9.87 -3.45
N PHE A 149 2.18 -11.19 -3.56
CA PHE A 149 1.41 -11.99 -2.61
C PHE A 149 2.25 -12.90 -1.71
N GLN A 150 3.50 -13.15 -2.05
CA GLN A 150 4.35 -14.10 -1.31
C GLN A 150 5.70 -13.49 -0.94
N VAL A 151 6.50 -13.07 -1.92
CA VAL A 151 7.90 -12.66 -1.68
C VAL A 151 7.96 -11.39 -0.84
N ASN A 152 7.28 -10.32 -1.27
CA ASN A 152 7.32 -9.05 -0.54
C ASN A 152 6.70 -9.15 0.86
N PRO A 153 5.53 -9.81 1.08
CA PRO A 153 5.02 -10.04 2.42
C PRO A 153 5.99 -10.84 3.31
N SER A 154 6.67 -11.84 2.76
CA SER A 154 7.66 -12.62 3.53
C SER A 154 8.87 -11.77 3.94
N ARG A 155 9.33 -10.85 3.09
CA ARG A 155 10.40 -9.91 3.40
C ARG A 155 10.03 -8.94 4.52
N ILE A 156 8.76 -8.46 4.57
CA ILE A 156 8.28 -7.66 5.72
C ILE A 156 8.40 -8.46 7.03
N ILE A 157 7.98 -9.73 7.02
CA ILE A 157 8.03 -10.58 8.21
C ILE A 157 9.47 -10.80 8.68
N ALA A 158 10.42 -10.90 7.74
CA ALA A 158 11.85 -11.06 8.00
C ALA A 158 12.59 -9.73 8.24
N ASP A 159 11.90 -8.60 8.14
CA ASP A 159 12.46 -7.24 8.16
C ASP A 159 13.57 -7.03 7.12
N GLU A 160 13.42 -7.66 5.96
CA GLU A 160 14.35 -7.56 4.84
C GLU A 160 13.93 -6.45 3.88
N TYR A 161 14.90 -5.80 3.26
CA TYR A 161 14.64 -4.75 2.27
C TYR A 161 13.97 -5.32 1.00
N ILE A 162 12.97 -4.61 0.50
CA ILE A 162 12.28 -4.93 -0.76
C ILE A 162 12.85 -4.04 -1.85
N ASP A 163 13.53 -4.68 -2.82
CA ASP A 163 14.11 -3.98 -3.96
C ASP A 163 13.04 -3.37 -4.86
N ALA A 164 13.42 -2.32 -5.60
CA ALA A 164 12.56 -1.76 -6.64
C ALA A 164 12.15 -2.85 -7.65
N MET A 165 10.89 -2.86 -8.02
CA MET A 165 10.35 -3.82 -8.97
C MET A 165 10.90 -3.53 -10.37
N VAL A 166 11.63 -4.46 -10.94
CA VAL A 166 12.18 -4.40 -12.30
C VAL A 166 11.17 -4.94 -13.32
#